data_d469f1db2ef4245e84f1473d4bcd1d6e
#
_entry.id   d469f1db2ef4245e84f1473d4bcd1d6e
#
_cell.length_a   1.000
_cell.length_b   1.000
_cell.length_c   1.000
_cell.angle_alpha   90.00
_cell.angle_beta   90.00
_cell.angle_gamma   90.00
#
_symmetry.space_group_name_H-M   'P 1'
#
loop_
_entity.id
_entity.type
_entity.pdbx_description
1 polymer ?
#
loop_
_entity_poly.entity_id
_entity_poly.type
_entity_poly.pdbx_seq_one_letter_code
_entity_poly.pdbx_strand_id
1 'polypeptide(L)'
;MPSGIGLLNLRVVLFDSDIYALQALNSYLAWDRRTRVMFMTPNIHEFWEYLRITLAAELPDIVVLDADHLGGATGLRNTLRRIQDLSPHTGIVCMVQSLQEPELAQVAAEEGAKAFLLKNEVRLRIAWAICATVEHDMIVTSEVQRATHDISNRRLYNAFILPEQRDYPEMTDRIRQAIRLCVIEGMPAHLAADEMGISLHTIRGYIKEGYRILEANDHYEYPTDMTPQERAFMRFTALADER
;
A
#
# COMPACT_ATOMS: atom_id res chain seq x y z
N MET A 1 -11.93 0.34 11.42
CA MET A 1 -11.34 -0.75 10.59
C MET A 1 -12.14 -2.01 10.79
N PRO A 2 -12.53 -2.77 9.72
CA PRO A 2 -13.19 -4.05 9.92
C PRO A 2 -12.31 -4.94 10.79
N SER A 3 -12.90 -5.48 11.84
CA SER A 3 -12.21 -6.26 12.88
C SER A 3 -11.68 -7.63 12.39
N GLY A 4 -11.92 -8.01 11.14
CA GLY A 4 -11.48 -9.28 10.56
C GLY A 4 -10.64 -9.09 9.30
N ILE A 5 -9.36 -9.42 9.38
CA ILE A 5 -8.42 -9.37 8.23
C ILE A 5 -8.82 -10.34 7.11
N GLY A 6 -9.62 -11.37 7.40
CA GLY A 6 -9.99 -12.42 6.44
C GLY A 6 -11.17 -12.10 5.50
N LEU A 7 -11.80 -10.94 5.61
CA LEU A 7 -13.02 -10.62 4.84
C LEU A 7 -12.76 -9.89 3.52
N LEU A 8 -11.60 -9.28 3.33
CA LEU A 8 -11.25 -8.58 2.10
C LEU A 8 -10.41 -9.49 1.19
N ASN A 9 -10.66 -9.41 -0.10
CA ASN A 9 -9.85 -10.02 -1.16
C ASN A 9 -9.94 -9.11 -2.39
N LEU A 10 -9.29 -7.95 -2.30
CA LEU A 10 -9.35 -6.92 -3.32
C LEU A 10 -8.46 -7.28 -4.51
N ARG A 11 -9.03 -7.31 -5.69
CA ARG A 11 -8.32 -7.48 -6.95
C ARG A 11 -7.68 -6.16 -7.34
N VAL A 12 -6.37 -6.15 -7.46
CA VAL A 12 -5.58 -4.94 -7.69
C VAL A 12 -4.89 -5.00 -9.05
N VAL A 13 -4.94 -3.91 -9.79
CA VAL A 13 -4.14 -3.70 -11.00
C VAL A 13 -3.17 -2.57 -10.72
N LEU A 14 -1.90 -2.76 -11.11
CA LEU A 14 -0.83 -1.79 -10.90
C LEU A 14 -0.38 -1.20 -12.23
N PHE A 15 -0.33 0.11 -12.31
CA PHE A 15 0.36 0.84 -13.35
C PHE A 15 1.40 1.78 -12.73
N ASP A 16 2.66 1.58 -13.05
CA ASP A 16 3.76 2.48 -12.66
C ASP A 16 4.82 2.46 -13.76
N SER A 17 5.22 3.61 -14.25
CA SER A 17 6.23 3.71 -15.31
C SER A 17 7.64 3.29 -14.83
N ASP A 18 7.89 3.32 -13.52
CA ASP A 18 9.09 2.78 -12.91
C ASP A 18 8.91 1.30 -12.58
N ILE A 19 9.65 0.44 -13.31
CA ILE A 19 9.61 -1.02 -13.11
C ILE A 19 10.06 -1.46 -11.70
N TYR A 20 10.97 -0.72 -11.05
CA TYR A 20 11.41 -1.04 -9.70
C TYR A 20 10.33 -0.71 -8.66
N ALA A 21 9.66 0.44 -8.81
CA ALA A 21 8.52 0.79 -7.99
C ALA A 21 7.38 -0.24 -8.17
N LEU A 22 7.10 -0.64 -9.40
CA LEU A 22 6.09 -1.64 -9.74
C LEU A 22 6.37 -2.99 -9.07
N GLN A 23 7.62 -3.48 -9.14
CA GLN A 23 8.02 -4.72 -8.48
C GLN A 23 7.96 -4.64 -6.95
N ALA A 24 8.35 -3.51 -6.37
CA ALA A 24 8.26 -3.29 -4.93
C ALA A 24 6.80 -3.29 -4.46
N LEU A 25 5.90 -2.59 -5.15
CA LEU A 25 4.46 -2.59 -4.86
C LEU A 25 3.87 -4.00 -4.93
N ASN A 26 4.16 -4.73 -6.01
CA ASN A 26 3.71 -6.11 -6.16
C ASN A 26 4.20 -7.00 -5.00
N SER A 27 5.47 -6.87 -4.63
CA SER A 27 6.05 -7.65 -3.53
C SER A 27 5.36 -7.37 -2.20
N TYR A 28 5.06 -6.10 -1.88
CA TYR A 28 4.38 -5.73 -0.63
C TYR A 28 2.92 -6.20 -0.62
N LEU A 29 2.22 -6.10 -1.74
CA LEU A 29 0.82 -6.55 -1.84
C LEU A 29 0.70 -8.08 -1.80
N ALA A 30 1.67 -8.81 -2.32
CA ALA A 30 1.66 -10.29 -2.33
C ALA A 30 1.71 -10.91 -0.92
N TRP A 31 2.23 -10.20 0.08
CA TRP A 31 2.26 -10.66 1.48
C TRP A 31 0.97 -10.38 2.25
N ASP A 32 0.10 -9.53 1.72
CA ASP A 32 -1.16 -9.18 2.37
C ASP A 32 -2.34 -9.85 1.67
N ARG A 33 -2.91 -10.88 2.30
CA ARG A 33 -4.01 -11.67 1.72
C ARG A 33 -5.30 -10.87 1.44
N ARG A 34 -5.40 -9.64 1.93
CA ARG A 34 -6.52 -8.74 1.63
C ARG A 34 -6.43 -8.16 0.22
N THR A 35 -5.26 -8.26 -0.42
CA THR A 35 -5.00 -7.75 -1.77
C THR A 35 -4.46 -8.85 -2.67
N ARG A 36 -4.83 -8.82 -3.95
CA ARG A 36 -4.35 -9.73 -4.97
C ARG A 36 -4.07 -8.98 -6.26
N VAL A 37 -2.81 -8.91 -6.64
CA VAL A 37 -2.41 -8.31 -7.91
C VAL A 37 -2.82 -9.22 -9.06
N MET A 38 -3.71 -8.74 -9.92
CA MET A 38 -4.22 -9.46 -11.08
C MET A 38 -3.40 -9.18 -12.33
N PHE A 39 -2.91 -7.95 -12.45
CA PHE A 39 -2.10 -7.49 -13.57
C PHE A 39 -1.23 -6.32 -13.12
N MET A 40 -0.03 -6.22 -13.69
CA MET A 40 0.87 -5.09 -13.50
C MET A 40 1.65 -4.81 -14.77
N THR A 41 1.84 -3.55 -15.12
CA THR A 41 2.60 -3.15 -16.30
C THR A 41 3.17 -1.76 -16.17
N PRO A 42 4.38 -1.49 -16.71
CA PRO A 42 4.92 -0.14 -16.87
C PRO A 42 4.43 0.53 -18.17
N ASN A 43 3.67 -0.17 -19.00
CA ASN A 43 3.24 0.28 -20.32
C ASN A 43 1.76 0.71 -20.29
N ILE A 44 1.51 1.99 -20.52
CA ILE A 44 0.16 2.56 -20.51
C ILE A 44 -0.75 1.93 -21.59
N HIS A 45 -0.21 1.49 -22.73
CA HIS A 45 -1.02 0.85 -23.77
C HIS A 45 -1.49 -0.54 -23.34
N GLU A 46 -0.63 -1.32 -22.69
CA GLU A 46 -0.98 -2.63 -22.12
C GLU A 46 -2.00 -2.49 -21.00
N PHE A 47 -1.85 -1.45 -20.16
CA PHE A 47 -2.81 -1.13 -19.11
C PHE A 47 -4.22 -0.89 -19.69
N TRP A 48 -4.34 -0.06 -20.74
CA TRP A 48 -5.62 0.19 -21.39
C TRP A 48 -6.18 -1.05 -22.10
N GLU A 49 -5.31 -1.83 -22.73
CA GLU A 49 -5.74 -3.08 -23.38
C GLU A 49 -6.28 -4.07 -22.35
N TYR A 50 -5.61 -4.23 -21.21
CA TYR A 50 -6.07 -5.09 -20.13
C TYR A 50 -7.49 -4.69 -19.67
N LEU A 51 -7.71 -3.42 -19.32
CA LEU A 51 -9.03 -2.97 -18.89
C LEU A 51 -10.11 -3.15 -19.95
N ARG A 52 -9.76 -2.97 -21.23
CA ARG A 52 -10.70 -3.08 -22.35
C ARG A 52 -11.15 -4.52 -22.64
N ILE A 53 -10.25 -5.49 -22.50
CA ILE A 53 -10.55 -6.90 -22.82
C ILE A 53 -11.06 -7.70 -21.63
N THR A 54 -10.84 -7.20 -20.40
CA THR A 54 -11.27 -7.90 -19.18
C THR A 54 -12.77 -7.90 -19.07
N LEU A 55 -13.34 -9.06 -18.75
CA LEU A 55 -14.77 -9.21 -18.55
C LEU A 55 -15.25 -8.38 -17.36
N ALA A 56 -16.47 -7.84 -17.43
CA ALA A 56 -17.00 -6.96 -16.38
C ALA A 56 -16.96 -7.59 -14.97
N ALA A 57 -17.16 -8.90 -14.86
CA ALA A 57 -17.08 -9.62 -13.59
C ALA A 57 -15.65 -9.81 -13.05
N GLU A 58 -14.66 -9.62 -13.91
CA GLU A 58 -13.23 -9.82 -13.59
C GLU A 58 -12.45 -8.50 -13.48
N LEU A 59 -13.12 -7.37 -13.72
CA LEU A 59 -12.52 -6.04 -13.56
C LEU A 59 -11.95 -5.86 -12.15
N PRO A 60 -10.86 -5.08 -12.00
CA PRO A 60 -10.23 -4.87 -10.70
C PRO A 60 -11.16 -4.12 -9.73
N ASP A 61 -11.02 -4.42 -8.45
CA ASP A 61 -11.66 -3.64 -7.39
C ASP A 61 -10.89 -2.33 -7.16
N ILE A 62 -9.57 -2.37 -7.35
CA ILE A 62 -8.67 -1.22 -7.18
C ILE A 62 -7.66 -1.14 -8.34
N VAL A 63 -7.45 0.06 -8.85
CA VAL A 63 -6.30 0.43 -9.70
C VAL A 63 -5.36 1.30 -8.89
N VAL A 64 -4.09 0.92 -8.79
CA VAL A 64 -3.01 1.77 -8.28
C VAL A 64 -2.29 2.38 -9.47
N LEU A 65 -2.24 3.70 -9.53
CA LEU A 65 -1.85 4.49 -10.68
C LEU A 65 -0.69 5.43 -10.33
N ASP A 66 0.43 5.32 -11.05
CA ASP A 66 1.48 6.34 -11.03
C ASP A 66 0.98 7.62 -11.70
N ALA A 67 0.78 8.68 -10.92
CA ALA A 67 0.20 9.92 -11.41
C ALA A 67 1.23 10.93 -11.96
N ASP A 68 2.52 10.74 -11.69
CA ASP A 68 3.59 11.66 -12.11
C ASP A 68 3.78 11.69 -13.65
N HIS A 69 3.53 10.57 -14.32
CA HIS A 69 3.89 10.39 -15.74
C HIS A 69 2.69 10.38 -16.69
N LEU A 70 1.56 10.94 -16.27
CA LEU A 70 0.33 10.97 -17.08
C LEU A 70 0.14 12.25 -17.90
N GLY A 71 1.09 13.17 -17.90
CA GLY A 71 0.99 14.45 -18.61
C GLY A 71 0.31 15.55 -17.79
N GLY A 72 0.63 15.62 -16.50
CA GLY A 72 0.15 16.63 -15.56
C GLY A 72 -1.35 16.53 -15.27
N ALA A 73 -1.95 17.61 -14.79
CA ALA A 73 -3.34 17.66 -14.35
C ALA A 73 -4.35 17.25 -15.45
N THR A 74 -4.13 17.68 -16.69
CA THR A 74 -5.02 17.32 -17.82
C THR A 74 -4.93 15.83 -18.15
N GLY A 75 -3.73 15.28 -18.22
CA GLY A 75 -3.52 13.87 -18.51
C GLY A 75 -4.06 12.96 -17.40
N LEU A 76 -3.84 13.34 -16.14
CA LEU A 76 -4.42 12.64 -15.00
C LEU A 76 -5.95 12.62 -15.07
N ARG A 77 -6.59 13.80 -15.30
CA ARG A 77 -8.05 13.92 -15.44
C ARG A 77 -8.61 12.99 -16.50
N ASN A 78 -8.02 12.99 -17.68
CA ASN A 78 -8.45 12.14 -18.79
C ASN A 78 -8.28 10.64 -18.45
N THR A 79 -7.20 10.29 -17.77
CA THR A 79 -6.94 8.92 -17.34
C THR A 79 -7.98 8.44 -16.34
N LEU A 80 -8.27 9.24 -15.29
CA LEU A 80 -9.25 8.89 -14.27
C LEU A 80 -10.66 8.70 -14.87
N ARG A 81 -11.11 9.62 -15.69
CA ARG A 81 -12.40 9.50 -16.40
C ARG A 81 -12.46 8.25 -17.27
N ARG A 82 -11.42 7.99 -18.04
CA ARG A 82 -11.37 6.80 -18.90
C ARG A 82 -11.42 5.50 -18.09
N ILE A 83 -10.77 5.43 -16.92
CA ILE A 83 -10.89 4.25 -16.03
C ILE A 83 -12.32 4.12 -15.55
N GLN A 84 -12.96 5.20 -15.11
CA GLN A 84 -14.36 5.19 -14.65
C GLN A 84 -15.34 4.76 -15.76
N ASP A 85 -15.11 5.21 -17.00
CA ASP A 85 -15.93 4.82 -18.16
C ASP A 85 -15.82 3.32 -18.45
N LEU A 86 -14.61 2.74 -18.33
CA LEU A 86 -14.36 1.31 -18.58
C LEU A 86 -14.74 0.43 -17.39
N SER A 87 -14.60 0.95 -16.17
CA SER A 87 -14.77 0.20 -14.92
C SER A 87 -15.34 1.10 -13.81
N PRO A 88 -16.67 1.39 -13.82
CA PRO A 88 -17.30 2.38 -12.95
C PRO A 88 -17.21 2.07 -11.45
N HIS A 89 -16.98 0.82 -11.09
CA HIS A 89 -16.92 0.36 -9.69
C HIS A 89 -15.49 0.24 -9.16
N THR A 90 -14.49 0.45 -10.01
CA THR A 90 -13.07 0.38 -9.62
C THR A 90 -12.67 1.61 -8.81
N GLY A 91 -12.18 1.40 -7.60
CA GLY A 91 -11.50 2.45 -6.83
C GLY A 91 -10.14 2.78 -7.42
N ILE A 92 -9.78 4.07 -7.43
CA ILE A 92 -8.50 4.52 -7.99
C ILE A 92 -7.63 5.08 -6.87
N VAL A 93 -6.42 4.54 -6.73
CA VAL A 93 -5.38 5.02 -5.82
C VAL A 93 -4.29 5.68 -6.66
N CYS A 94 -4.16 6.99 -6.59
CA CYS A 94 -3.10 7.73 -7.25
C CYS A 94 -1.86 7.78 -6.36
N MET A 95 -0.70 7.54 -6.93
CA MET A 95 0.59 7.65 -6.23
C MET A 95 1.50 8.62 -6.97
N VAL A 96 2.27 9.40 -6.22
CA VAL A 96 3.29 10.32 -6.75
C VAL A 96 4.61 10.16 -6.00
N GLN A 97 5.72 10.43 -6.68
CA GLN A 97 7.05 10.41 -6.08
C GLN A 97 7.32 11.67 -5.26
N SER A 98 6.79 12.81 -5.71
CA SER A 98 6.96 14.11 -5.07
C SER A 98 5.74 15.01 -5.29
N LEU A 99 5.59 16.03 -4.45
CA LEU A 99 4.49 17.01 -4.54
C LEU A 99 4.91 18.29 -5.27
N GLN A 100 5.49 18.16 -6.46
CA GLN A 100 5.83 19.33 -7.28
C GLN A 100 4.59 20.03 -7.85
N GLU A 101 3.51 19.28 -8.06
CA GLU A 101 2.25 19.74 -8.62
C GLU A 101 1.09 19.37 -7.66
N PRO A 102 0.81 20.19 -6.61
CA PRO A 102 -0.30 19.92 -5.68
C PRO A 102 -1.67 19.87 -6.36
N GLU A 103 -1.81 20.47 -7.55
CA GLU A 103 -3.01 20.44 -8.39
C GLU A 103 -3.38 19.00 -8.81
N LEU A 104 -2.43 18.06 -8.88
CA LEU A 104 -2.73 16.66 -9.17
C LEU A 104 -3.62 16.05 -8.10
N ALA A 105 -3.41 16.39 -6.82
CA ALA A 105 -4.27 15.93 -5.74
C ALA A 105 -5.68 16.51 -5.83
N GLN A 106 -5.80 17.77 -6.25
CA GLN A 106 -7.10 18.40 -6.52
C GLN A 106 -7.84 17.66 -7.63
N VAL A 107 -7.17 17.41 -8.76
CA VAL A 107 -7.76 16.67 -9.89
C VAL A 107 -8.17 15.26 -9.46
N ALA A 108 -7.33 14.56 -8.72
CA ALA A 108 -7.67 13.22 -8.21
C ALA A 108 -8.94 13.25 -7.34
N ALA A 109 -9.06 14.25 -6.44
CA ALA A 109 -10.25 14.42 -5.61
C ALA A 109 -11.50 14.80 -6.44
N GLU A 110 -11.39 15.70 -7.41
CA GLU A 110 -12.49 16.12 -8.29
C GLU A 110 -13.03 14.96 -9.13
N GLU A 111 -12.13 14.13 -9.66
CA GLU A 111 -12.47 12.98 -10.51
C GLU A 111 -12.72 11.69 -9.70
N GLY A 112 -12.93 11.78 -8.40
CA GLY A 112 -13.42 10.67 -7.59
C GLY A 112 -12.38 9.60 -7.20
N ALA A 113 -11.08 9.88 -7.31
CA ALA A 113 -10.07 8.95 -6.81
C ALA A 113 -10.26 8.67 -5.32
N LYS A 114 -9.98 7.44 -4.88
CA LYS A 114 -10.13 6.98 -3.50
C LYS A 114 -8.92 7.33 -2.63
N ALA A 115 -7.77 7.55 -3.25
CA ALA A 115 -6.58 7.99 -2.51
C ALA A 115 -5.64 8.80 -3.40
N PHE A 116 -4.87 9.70 -2.78
CA PHE A 116 -3.72 10.36 -3.38
C PHE A 116 -2.55 10.31 -2.38
N LEU A 117 -1.53 9.53 -2.72
CA LEU A 117 -0.51 9.09 -1.78
C LEU A 117 0.89 9.43 -2.27
N LEU A 118 1.75 9.87 -1.37
CA LEU A 118 3.17 10.07 -1.62
C LEU A 118 3.93 8.76 -1.41
N LYS A 119 4.64 8.26 -2.43
CA LYS A 119 5.31 6.94 -2.43
C LYS A 119 6.28 6.78 -1.25
N ASN A 120 7.05 7.83 -0.91
CA ASN A 120 8.01 7.81 0.19
C ASN A 120 7.36 7.78 1.58
N GLU A 121 6.11 8.27 1.73
CA GLU A 121 5.37 8.20 2.98
C GLU A 121 4.61 6.88 3.13
N VAL A 122 3.97 6.39 2.08
CA VAL A 122 3.15 5.17 2.17
C VAL A 122 3.98 3.90 2.36
N ARG A 123 5.06 3.74 1.62
CA ARG A 123 6.01 2.61 1.71
C ARG A 123 5.33 1.25 1.91
N LEU A 124 5.65 0.56 3.01
CA LEU A 124 5.12 -0.77 3.35
C LEU A 124 3.63 -0.76 3.72
N ARG A 125 3.02 0.42 3.92
CA ARG A 125 1.61 0.55 4.31
C ARG A 125 0.64 0.53 3.12
N ILE A 126 1.12 0.28 1.90
CA ILE A 126 0.28 0.34 0.69
C ILE A 126 -0.93 -0.59 0.75
N ALA A 127 -0.78 -1.81 1.25
CA ALA A 127 -1.90 -2.74 1.39
C ALA A 127 -2.94 -2.21 2.40
N TRP A 128 -2.49 -1.61 3.50
CA TRP A 128 -3.36 -0.95 4.48
C TRP A 128 -4.09 0.25 3.90
N ALA A 129 -3.39 1.09 3.12
CA ALA A 129 -4.00 2.22 2.42
C ALA A 129 -5.08 1.76 1.43
N ILE A 130 -4.82 0.71 0.64
CA ILE A 130 -5.79 0.11 -0.28
C ILE A 130 -7.01 -0.40 0.49
N CYS A 131 -6.83 -1.15 1.57
CA CYS A 131 -7.93 -1.66 2.37
C CYS A 131 -8.77 -0.52 2.99
N ALA A 132 -8.14 0.56 3.43
CA ALA A 132 -8.84 1.72 3.98
C ALA A 132 -9.74 2.45 2.96
N THR A 133 -9.50 2.29 1.64
CA THR A 133 -10.37 2.87 0.60
C THR A 133 -11.80 2.32 0.60
N VAL A 134 -12.02 1.18 1.26
CA VAL A 134 -13.36 0.59 1.41
C VAL A 134 -14.23 1.39 2.37
N GLU A 135 -13.62 1.99 3.40
CA GLU A 135 -14.32 2.73 4.47
C GLU A 135 -14.28 4.25 4.27
N HIS A 136 -13.25 4.74 3.58
CA HIS A 136 -13.02 6.17 3.42
C HIS A 136 -13.25 6.63 1.98
N ASP A 137 -13.81 7.83 1.84
CA ASP A 137 -14.09 8.41 0.53
C ASP A 137 -12.84 8.94 -0.16
N MET A 138 -11.92 9.52 0.63
CA MET A 138 -10.62 10.03 0.17
C MET A 138 -9.57 9.78 1.23
N ILE A 139 -8.42 9.24 0.83
CA ILE A 139 -7.26 9.01 1.70
C ILE A 139 -6.08 9.80 1.16
N VAL A 140 -5.34 10.45 2.04
CA VAL A 140 -4.12 11.18 1.70
C VAL A 140 -3.00 10.86 2.69
N THR A 141 -1.76 11.04 2.26
CA THR A 141 -0.62 11.05 3.19
C THR A 141 -0.45 12.42 3.85
N SER A 142 0.26 12.50 4.96
CA SER A 142 0.38 13.70 5.78
C SER A 142 0.97 14.91 5.04
N GLU A 143 1.94 14.68 4.16
CA GLU A 143 2.52 15.75 3.34
C GLU A 143 1.55 16.24 2.26
N VAL A 144 0.78 15.33 1.65
CA VAL A 144 -0.30 15.69 0.70
C VAL A 144 -1.32 16.58 1.40
N GLN A 145 -1.78 16.21 2.59
CA GLN A 145 -2.73 17.03 3.33
C GLN A 145 -2.18 18.44 3.59
N ARG A 146 -0.93 18.53 4.04
CA ARG A 146 -0.29 19.84 4.29
C ARG A 146 -0.17 20.69 3.02
N ALA A 147 0.23 20.07 1.90
CA ALA A 147 0.41 20.77 0.64
C ALA A 147 -0.92 21.19 -0.02
N THR A 148 -2.02 20.54 0.33
CA THR A 148 -3.35 20.82 -0.23
C THR A 148 -4.25 21.61 0.73
N HIS A 149 -3.74 22.07 1.86
CA HIS A 149 -4.52 22.77 2.90
C HIS A 149 -5.29 23.98 2.37
N ASP A 150 -4.68 24.73 1.45
CA ASP A 150 -5.28 25.95 0.87
C ASP A 150 -6.16 25.65 -0.36
N ILE A 151 -6.27 24.40 -0.79
CA ILE A 151 -7.10 23.99 -1.91
C ILE A 151 -8.54 23.85 -1.45
N SER A 152 -9.44 24.64 -2.05
CA SER A 152 -10.87 24.59 -1.75
C SER A 152 -11.55 23.37 -2.38
N ASN A 153 -11.33 22.19 -1.79
CA ASN A 153 -11.96 20.94 -2.20
C ASN A 153 -12.46 20.18 -0.98
N ARG A 154 -13.78 19.85 -0.95
CA ARG A 154 -14.42 19.19 0.21
C ARG A 154 -13.84 17.80 0.49
N ARG A 155 -13.48 17.02 -0.53
CA ARG A 155 -12.94 15.67 -0.35
C ARG A 155 -11.54 15.71 0.22
N LEU A 156 -10.68 16.65 -0.21
CA LEU A 156 -9.35 16.86 0.37
C LEU A 156 -9.45 17.37 1.81
N TYR A 157 -10.36 18.29 2.09
CA TYR A 157 -10.56 18.82 3.44
C TYR A 157 -10.98 17.75 4.43
N ASN A 158 -11.87 16.82 4.02
CA ASN A 158 -12.37 15.72 4.85
C ASN A 158 -11.59 14.42 4.63
N ALA A 159 -10.44 14.46 3.95
CA ALA A 159 -9.68 13.26 3.65
C ALA A 159 -9.18 12.57 4.93
N PHE A 160 -9.26 11.25 4.95
CA PHE A 160 -8.61 10.44 5.96
C PHE A 160 -7.10 10.50 5.76
N ILE A 161 -6.39 10.95 6.78
CA ILE A 161 -4.92 10.97 6.75
C ILE A 161 -4.44 9.59 7.09
N LEU A 162 -3.71 8.96 6.17
CA LEU A 162 -3.14 7.63 6.42
C LEU A 162 -2.22 7.66 7.65
N PRO A 163 -2.57 6.96 8.74
CA PRO A 163 -1.75 6.95 9.95
C PRO A 163 -0.34 6.45 9.68
N GLU A 164 0.62 6.86 10.49
CA GLU A 164 1.98 6.33 10.44
C GLU A 164 2.00 4.81 10.68
N GLN A 165 3.12 4.17 10.33
CA GLN A 165 3.33 2.77 10.70
C GLN A 165 3.37 2.65 12.23
N ARG A 166 2.74 1.59 12.75
CA ARG A 166 2.77 1.28 14.18
C ARG A 166 4.22 1.16 14.67
N ASP A 167 4.54 1.82 15.74
CA ASP A 167 5.83 1.68 16.41
C ASP A 167 5.76 0.58 17.48
N TYR A 168 6.89 -0.07 17.68
CA TYR A 168 7.10 -1.12 18.67
C TYR A 168 8.31 -0.73 19.53
N PRO A 169 8.11 0.09 20.57
CA PRO A 169 9.22 0.61 21.39
C PRO A 169 10.02 -0.50 22.11
N GLU A 170 9.41 -1.67 22.36
CA GLU A 170 10.09 -2.82 22.94
C GLU A 170 11.04 -3.53 21.94
N MET A 171 10.91 -3.23 20.65
CA MET A 171 11.72 -3.85 19.60
C MET A 171 13.05 -3.10 19.45
N THR A 172 14.13 -3.73 19.92
CA THR A 172 15.48 -3.16 19.72
C THR A 172 15.83 -3.06 18.24
N ASP A 173 16.79 -2.20 17.88
CA ASP A 173 17.24 -2.02 16.49
C ASP A 173 17.70 -3.33 15.85
N ARG A 174 18.37 -4.21 16.60
CA ARG A 174 18.81 -5.52 16.12
C ARG A 174 17.64 -6.47 15.83
N ILE A 175 16.63 -6.49 16.69
CA ILE A 175 15.41 -7.26 16.46
C ILE A 175 14.66 -6.69 15.25
N ARG A 176 14.52 -5.37 15.17
CA ARG A 176 13.87 -4.68 14.04
C ARG A 176 14.59 -4.99 12.72
N GLN A 177 15.92 -4.97 12.70
CA GLN A 177 16.72 -5.35 11.53
C GLN A 177 16.49 -6.81 11.12
N ALA A 178 16.49 -7.74 12.08
CA ALA A 178 16.25 -9.17 11.80
C ALA A 178 14.83 -9.40 11.22
N ILE A 179 13.80 -8.75 11.79
CA ILE A 179 12.43 -8.81 11.26
C ILE A 179 12.36 -8.20 9.86
N ARG A 180 13.00 -7.06 9.62
CA ARG A 180 13.05 -6.45 8.30
C ARG A 180 13.66 -7.38 7.26
N LEU A 181 14.86 -7.92 7.52
CA LEU A 181 15.53 -8.80 6.57
C LEU A 181 14.74 -10.10 6.32
N CYS A 182 14.29 -10.76 7.40
CA CYS A 182 13.69 -12.10 7.26
C CYS A 182 12.19 -12.09 6.93
N VAL A 183 11.44 -11.06 7.35
CA VAL A 183 9.99 -10.99 7.14
C VAL A 183 9.65 -10.11 5.96
N ILE A 184 10.19 -8.89 5.90
CA ILE A 184 9.83 -7.93 4.86
C ILE A 184 10.57 -8.22 3.55
N GLU A 185 11.88 -8.47 3.62
CA GLU A 185 12.73 -8.73 2.45
C GLU A 185 12.76 -10.22 2.08
N GLY A 186 12.16 -11.09 2.92
CA GLY A 186 12.09 -12.54 2.67
C GLY A 186 13.44 -13.25 2.67
N MET A 187 14.47 -12.62 3.27
CA MET A 187 15.82 -13.17 3.30
C MET A 187 15.90 -14.42 4.18
N PRO A 188 16.49 -15.52 3.70
CA PRO A 188 16.74 -16.69 4.55
C PRO A 188 17.60 -16.34 5.77
N ALA A 189 17.26 -16.93 6.93
CA ALA A 189 17.88 -16.57 8.21
C ALA A 189 19.42 -16.73 8.24
N HIS A 190 20.01 -17.65 7.47
CA HIS A 190 21.46 -17.77 7.40
C HIS A 190 22.11 -16.60 6.66
N LEU A 191 21.51 -16.12 5.56
CA LEU A 191 21.99 -14.94 4.83
C LEU A 191 21.80 -13.66 5.65
N ALA A 192 20.66 -13.53 6.34
CA ALA A 192 20.43 -12.41 7.25
C ALA A 192 21.40 -12.42 8.45
N ALA A 193 21.81 -13.58 8.94
CA ALA A 193 22.82 -13.69 9.98
C ALA A 193 24.19 -13.21 9.47
N ASP A 194 24.58 -13.59 8.26
CA ASP A 194 25.81 -13.16 7.61
C ASP A 194 25.80 -11.64 7.40
N GLU A 195 24.71 -11.08 6.89
CA GLU A 195 24.51 -9.64 6.69
C GLU A 195 24.64 -8.84 8.00
N MET A 196 24.09 -9.39 9.08
CA MET A 196 24.13 -8.75 10.40
C MET A 196 25.45 -9.01 11.18
N GLY A 197 26.34 -9.87 10.67
CA GLY A 197 27.59 -10.28 11.33
C GLY A 197 27.36 -11.06 12.65
N ILE A 198 26.32 -11.90 12.71
CA ILE A 198 25.93 -12.67 13.90
C ILE A 198 25.74 -14.17 13.58
N SER A 199 25.61 -15.00 14.64
CA SER A 199 25.36 -16.43 14.43
C SER A 199 23.93 -16.71 13.97
N LEU A 200 23.72 -17.83 13.25
CA LEU A 200 22.40 -18.32 12.88
C LEU A 200 21.51 -18.57 14.13
N HIS A 201 22.10 -18.96 15.24
CA HIS A 201 21.38 -19.13 16.51
C HIS A 201 20.87 -17.79 17.02
N THR A 202 21.69 -16.74 16.97
CA THR A 202 21.37 -15.38 17.45
C THR A 202 20.22 -14.77 16.63
N ILE A 203 20.28 -14.86 15.29
CA ILE A 203 19.22 -14.28 14.45
C ILE A 203 17.88 -15.01 14.66
N ARG A 204 17.89 -16.33 14.82
CA ARG A 204 16.66 -17.08 15.16
C ARG A 204 16.06 -16.62 16.49
N GLY A 205 16.91 -16.28 17.46
CA GLY A 205 16.48 -15.66 18.71
C GLY A 205 15.81 -14.30 18.51
N TYR A 206 16.41 -13.44 17.68
CA TYR A 206 15.82 -12.12 17.33
C TYR A 206 14.51 -12.24 16.58
N ILE A 207 14.40 -13.15 15.61
CA ILE A 207 13.14 -13.41 14.89
C ILE A 207 12.05 -13.87 15.86
N LYS A 208 12.34 -14.83 16.75
CA LYS A 208 11.38 -15.33 17.75
C LYS A 208 10.91 -14.22 18.68
N GLU A 209 11.83 -13.40 19.17
CA GLU A 209 11.49 -12.28 20.06
C GLU A 209 10.71 -11.20 19.31
N GLY A 210 11.08 -10.89 18.04
CA GLY A 210 10.32 -9.98 17.20
C GLY A 210 8.87 -10.44 17.01
N TYR A 211 8.65 -11.72 16.74
CA TYR A 211 7.28 -12.27 16.63
C TYR A 211 6.51 -12.12 17.93
N ARG A 212 7.14 -12.39 19.08
CA ARG A 212 6.51 -12.24 20.39
C ARG A 212 6.07 -10.79 20.66
N ILE A 213 6.92 -9.81 20.31
CA ILE A 213 6.61 -8.38 20.44
C ILE A 213 5.45 -7.99 19.52
N LEU A 214 5.49 -8.42 18.26
CA LEU A 214 4.43 -8.15 17.30
C LEU A 214 3.08 -8.75 17.75
N GLU A 215 3.09 -9.96 18.30
CA GLU A 215 1.89 -10.62 18.82
C GLU A 215 1.30 -9.95 20.06
N ALA A 216 2.15 -9.47 20.97
CA ALA A 216 1.71 -8.84 22.21
C ALA A 216 0.95 -7.53 21.99
N ASN A 217 1.19 -6.86 20.85
CA ASN A 217 0.61 -5.55 20.49
C ASN A 217 -0.49 -5.68 19.42
N ASP A 218 -1.02 -6.87 19.20
CA ASP A 218 -1.95 -7.13 18.12
C ASP A 218 -3.37 -7.40 18.63
N HIS A 219 -4.34 -6.77 17.95
CA HIS A 219 -5.76 -6.90 18.25
C HIS A 219 -6.56 -7.47 17.07
N TYR A 220 -5.88 -7.91 15.99
CA TYR A 220 -6.53 -8.45 14.80
C TYR A 220 -6.69 -9.97 14.88
N GLU A 221 -7.82 -10.45 14.41
CA GLU A 221 -8.04 -11.87 14.16
C GLU A 221 -7.51 -12.26 12.77
N TYR A 222 -6.63 -13.23 12.72
CA TYR A 222 -6.05 -13.74 11.48
C TYR A 222 -6.66 -15.09 11.10
N PRO A 223 -6.81 -15.37 9.80
CA PRO A 223 -7.15 -16.71 9.32
C PRO A 223 -6.19 -17.77 9.89
N THR A 224 -6.74 -18.93 10.27
CA THR A 224 -5.99 -20.00 10.92
C THR A 224 -4.91 -20.62 10.03
N ASP A 225 -5.08 -20.50 8.72
CA ASP A 225 -4.15 -21.00 7.70
C ASP A 225 -3.01 -20.03 7.35
N MET A 226 -3.00 -18.82 7.94
CA MET A 226 -1.88 -17.89 7.78
C MET A 226 -0.63 -18.37 8.50
N THR A 227 0.49 -18.32 7.80
CA THR A 227 1.80 -18.63 8.37
C THR A 227 2.22 -17.58 9.40
N PRO A 228 3.11 -17.94 10.35
CA PRO A 228 3.67 -16.96 11.29
C PRO A 228 4.36 -15.77 10.60
N GLN A 229 4.99 -16.01 9.44
CA GLN A 229 5.67 -14.96 8.68
C GLN A 229 4.68 -13.98 8.05
N GLU A 230 3.59 -14.46 7.44
CA GLU A 230 2.52 -13.61 6.90
C GLU A 230 1.91 -12.74 8.00
N ARG A 231 1.58 -13.33 9.15
CA ARG A 231 1.06 -12.58 10.30
C ARG A 231 2.05 -11.54 10.80
N ALA A 232 3.34 -11.90 10.88
CA ALA A 232 4.38 -10.96 11.30
C ALA A 232 4.55 -9.80 10.29
N PHE A 233 4.46 -10.08 8.99
CA PHE A 233 4.47 -9.04 7.95
C PHE A 233 3.31 -8.05 8.15
N MET A 234 2.09 -8.55 8.28
CA MET A 234 0.91 -7.70 8.45
C MET A 234 0.97 -6.85 9.72
N ARG A 235 1.44 -7.43 10.83
CA ARG A 235 1.63 -6.70 12.10
C ARG A 235 2.70 -5.63 11.98
N PHE A 236 3.85 -5.99 11.41
CA PHE A 236 4.96 -5.06 11.26
C PHE A 236 4.62 -3.87 10.36
N THR A 237 3.76 -4.07 9.35
CA THR A 237 3.32 -3.02 8.43
C THR A 237 2.03 -2.31 8.88
N ALA A 238 1.44 -2.71 10.00
CA ALA A 238 0.19 -2.16 10.49
C ALA A 238 0.26 -0.65 10.75
N LEU A 239 -0.88 -0.01 10.61
CA LEU A 239 -1.04 1.40 10.94
C LEU A 239 -1.02 1.62 12.46
N ALA A 240 -0.52 2.77 12.88
CA ALA A 240 -0.66 3.22 14.26
C ALA A 240 -2.15 3.36 14.61
N ASP A 241 -2.50 3.06 15.88
CA ASP A 241 -3.84 3.28 16.35
C ASP A 241 -4.16 4.78 16.34
N GLU A 242 -5.40 5.13 15.98
CA GLU A 242 -5.89 6.51 16.10
C GLU A 242 -5.82 6.94 17.57
N ARG A 243 -5.11 8.03 17.83
CA ARG A 243 -5.02 8.62 19.17
C ARG A 243 -6.24 9.46 19.48
#